data_335f4376308500c3aa7bfce457670d9e
#
_entry.id   335f4376308500c3aa7bfce457670d9e
#
_cell.length_a   1.000
_cell.length_b   1.000
_cell.length_c   1.000
_cell.angle_alpha   90.00
_cell.angle_beta   90.00
_cell.angle_gamma   90.00
#
_symmetry.space_group_name_H-M   'P 1'
#
loop_
_entity.id
_entity.type
_entity.pdbx_description
1 polymer ?
#
loop_
_entity_poly.entity_id
_entity_poly.type
_entity_poly.pdbx_seq_one_letter_code
_entity_poly.pdbx_strand_id
1 'polypeptide(L)'
;MKKQKLAVCVLSAALMIGAATLTSYAAEGWQQSGNSWIYVDNNGNKVTNTWKKGADNLWRYLDSQGNIASNCWVDDEYFVESTGIMATDKWLKLPKRNPAWNETSATTVWYYFSTSGKMVSDGWSKIGGKYYYFDGDGAMQTGWVDDDTYYTNADGVMQIGWAYLEDPDDTKKDDDEVKPGDDDEDHHWYYFQSSGKKYVPSLGGAKYKQYKIDGTYYCFDENGAMQTGWVDMGNSSGFANYRYYQSNGQVQTGWLSTTPPEDDDYNLDLGSDVQWYYFSSNGEPKVGPKISDASTSNLVRINNITYLFNEKGNPVYGLRRLEVGTSGQYACYFFGADKATSSVVKGNGNVV
;
A
#
# COMPACT_ATOMS: atom_id res chain seq x y z
N MET A 1 26.59 -30.37 -2.71
CA MET A 1 26.61 -31.07 -4.03
C MET A 1 25.58 -30.36 -4.89
N LYS A 2 26.02 -29.46 -5.80
CA LYS A 2 25.14 -28.76 -6.73
C LYS A 2 24.56 -29.79 -7.71
N LYS A 3 23.24 -29.98 -7.70
CA LYS A 3 22.54 -30.80 -8.69
C LYS A 3 22.57 -30.04 -10.01
N GLN A 4 23.33 -30.54 -10.99
CA GLN A 4 23.21 -30.08 -12.36
C GLN A 4 21.81 -30.47 -12.88
N LYS A 5 20.95 -29.47 -13.06
CA LYS A 5 19.69 -29.67 -13.79
C LYS A 5 20.01 -29.61 -15.29
N LEU A 6 19.78 -30.70 -15.98
CA LEU A 6 19.95 -30.80 -17.42
C LEU A 6 18.84 -29.98 -18.09
N ALA A 7 19.20 -28.88 -18.77
CA ALA A 7 18.27 -28.13 -19.59
C ALA A 7 17.96 -28.93 -20.88
N VAL A 8 16.72 -29.33 -21.07
CA VAL A 8 16.24 -29.93 -22.32
C VAL A 8 15.86 -28.81 -23.26
N CYS A 9 16.74 -28.46 -24.20
CA CYS A 9 16.48 -27.48 -25.23
C CYS A 9 15.85 -28.15 -26.46
N VAL A 10 14.70 -27.68 -26.91
CA VAL A 10 14.04 -28.14 -28.15
C VAL A 10 14.50 -27.26 -29.30
N LEU A 11 14.94 -27.92 -30.36
CA LEU A 11 15.52 -27.29 -31.55
C LEU A 11 14.47 -26.54 -32.40
N SER A 12 14.70 -25.29 -32.69
CA SER A 12 14.14 -24.64 -33.89
C SER A 12 15.12 -23.57 -34.39
N ALA A 13 15.69 -23.83 -35.52
CA ALA A 13 16.61 -22.96 -36.22
C ALA A 13 15.86 -22.08 -37.20
N ALA A 14 16.12 -20.79 -37.18
CA ALA A 14 15.76 -19.93 -38.31
C ALA A 14 16.72 -18.76 -38.46
N LEU A 15 17.30 -18.71 -39.62
CA LEU A 15 17.87 -17.61 -40.43
C LEU A 15 19.03 -16.79 -39.86
N MET A 16 20.20 -17.10 -40.36
CA MET A 16 21.18 -16.10 -40.72
C MET A 16 21.54 -16.26 -42.22
N ILE A 17 21.36 -15.22 -43.02
CA ILE A 17 21.74 -15.19 -44.42
C ILE A 17 23.13 -14.59 -44.52
N GLY A 18 24.08 -15.36 -44.97
CA GLY A 18 25.43 -14.91 -45.36
C GLY A 18 26.22 -16.07 -45.92
N ALA A 19 26.15 -16.27 -47.23
CA ALA A 19 26.91 -17.30 -47.93
C ALA A 19 28.40 -16.88 -48.08
N ALA A 20 29.29 -17.65 -47.47
CA ALA A 20 30.71 -17.63 -47.86
C ALA A 20 31.18 -19.06 -48.14
N THR A 21 31.64 -19.30 -49.36
CA THR A 21 32.31 -20.54 -49.77
C THR A 21 33.69 -20.64 -49.15
N LEU A 22 33.97 -21.76 -48.44
CA LEU A 22 35.22 -21.97 -47.76
C LEU A 22 36.09 -23.02 -48.40
N THR A 23 37.29 -22.60 -48.74
CA THR A 23 38.42 -23.48 -48.92
C THR A 23 39.29 -23.49 -47.66
N SER A 24 39.39 -24.66 -47.03
CA SER A 24 40.50 -25.18 -46.22
C SER A 24 41.31 -24.23 -45.32
N TYR A 25 41.01 -24.23 -44.13
CA TYR A 25 41.57 -24.12 -42.77
C TYR A 25 40.43 -23.70 -41.88
N ALA A 26 40.17 -24.47 -40.85
CA ALA A 26 39.08 -24.15 -39.94
C ALA A 26 39.41 -22.84 -39.21
N ALA A 27 39.01 -21.71 -39.80
CA ALA A 27 39.10 -20.43 -39.13
C ALA A 27 38.10 -20.47 -37.96
N GLU A 28 38.52 -20.03 -36.79
CA GLU A 28 37.61 -19.86 -35.65
C GLU A 28 36.38 -19.05 -36.07
N GLY A 29 35.21 -19.54 -35.75
CA GLY A 29 33.99 -18.80 -36.04
C GLY A 29 32.76 -19.66 -36.27
N TRP A 30 31.69 -18.96 -36.66
CA TRP A 30 30.41 -19.57 -37.00
C TRP A 30 30.47 -20.30 -38.36
N GLN A 31 29.99 -21.54 -38.34
CA GLN A 31 29.93 -22.38 -39.54
C GLN A 31 28.56 -23.04 -39.67
N GLN A 32 28.05 -23.17 -40.86
CA GLN A 32 26.83 -23.91 -41.12
C GLN A 32 27.12 -25.41 -41.14
N SER A 33 26.35 -26.17 -40.36
CA SER A 33 26.42 -27.63 -40.31
C SER A 33 25.01 -28.20 -40.52
N GLY A 34 24.72 -28.61 -41.74
CA GLY A 34 23.37 -29.03 -42.12
C GLY A 34 22.38 -27.84 -42.05
N ASN A 35 21.30 -28.01 -41.34
CA ASN A 35 20.29 -26.96 -41.09
C ASN A 35 20.56 -26.10 -39.83
N SER A 36 21.72 -26.28 -39.20
CA SER A 36 22.07 -25.64 -37.94
C SER A 36 23.37 -24.85 -38.05
N TRP A 37 23.61 -23.93 -37.12
CA TRP A 37 24.87 -23.21 -37.00
C TRP A 37 25.65 -23.74 -35.79
N ILE A 38 26.95 -23.94 -35.98
CA ILE A 38 27.90 -24.31 -34.92
C ILE A 38 29.02 -23.27 -34.87
N TYR A 39 29.73 -23.22 -33.75
CA TYR A 39 30.94 -22.43 -33.59
C TYR A 39 32.14 -23.38 -33.49
N VAL A 40 33.19 -23.14 -34.25
CA VAL A 40 34.42 -23.90 -34.16
C VAL A 40 35.55 -23.02 -33.60
N ASP A 41 36.45 -23.67 -32.86
CA ASP A 41 37.67 -23.03 -32.32
C ASP A 41 38.79 -22.97 -33.41
N ASN A 42 39.93 -22.40 -33.07
CA ASN A 42 41.09 -22.29 -33.94
C ASN A 42 41.66 -23.64 -34.43
N ASN A 43 41.29 -24.74 -33.73
CA ASN A 43 41.72 -26.10 -34.06
C ASN A 43 40.67 -26.83 -34.91
N GLY A 44 39.55 -26.17 -35.22
CA GLY A 44 38.43 -26.77 -35.93
C GLY A 44 37.52 -27.63 -35.07
N ASN A 45 37.65 -27.61 -33.75
CA ASN A 45 36.79 -28.36 -32.85
C ASN A 45 35.50 -27.59 -32.60
N LYS A 46 34.39 -28.33 -32.55
CA LYS A 46 33.09 -27.78 -32.18
C LYS A 46 33.09 -27.31 -30.72
N VAL A 47 32.73 -26.08 -30.51
CA VAL A 47 32.63 -25.46 -29.16
C VAL A 47 31.27 -25.77 -28.54
N THR A 48 31.22 -26.05 -27.24
CA THR A 48 30.03 -26.45 -26.49
C THR A 48 29.92 -25.70 -25.16
N ASN A 49 28.71 -25.66 -24.59
CA ASN A 49 28.43 -25.12 -23.25
C ASN A 49 29.00 -23.71 -23.03
N THR A 50 28.81 -22.82 -23.99
CA THR A 50 29.37 -21.48 -23.87
C THR A 50 28.60 -20.45 -24.71
N TRP A 51 28.75 -19.19 -24.32
CA TRP A 51 28.23 -18.05 -25.06
C TRP A 51 29.19 -17.60 -26.19
N LYS A 52 28.64 -17.35 -27.36
CA LYS A 52 29.38 -16.78 -28.51
C LYS A 52 28.55 -15.65 -29.14
N LYS A 53 29.24 -14.58 -29.53
CA LYS A 53 28.60 -13.50 -30.32
C LYS A 53 28.54 -13.85 -31.78
N GLY A 54 27.42 -13.53 -32.42
CA GLY A 54 27.30 -13.53 -33.86
C GLY A 54 27.90 -12.27 -34.51
N ALA A 55 27.95 -12.25 -35.82
CA ALA A 55 28.35 -11.07 -36.61
C ALA A 55 27.42 -9.86 -36.40
N ASP A 56 26.20 -10.11 -35.95
CA ASP A 56 25.19 -9.13 -35.57
C ASP A 56 25.40 -8.57 -34.16
N ASN A 57 26.49 -8.91 -33.46
CA ASN A 57 26.78 -8.56 -32.06
C ASN A 57 25.84 -9.15 -31.03
N LEU A 58 24.95 -10.07 -31.38
CA LEU A 58 24.03 -10.71 -30.48
C LEU A 58 24.61 -12.01 -29.91
N TRP A 59 24.32 -12.26 -28.59
CA TRP A 59 24.78 -13.44 -27.90
C TRP A 59 23.89 -14.64 -28.19
N ARG A 60 24.54 -15.80 -28.39
CA ARG A 60 23.94 -17.12 -28.55
C ARG A 60 24.65 -18.12 -27.67
N TYR A 61 23.89 -19.04 -27.08
CA TYR A 61 24.44 -20.12 -26.27
C TYR A 61 24.57 -21.39 -27.12
N LEU A 62 25.69 -22.05 -27.00
CA LEU A 62 25.92 -23.37 -27.57
C LEU A 62 25.69 -24.42 -26.50
N ASP A 63 24.79 -25.35 -26.76
CA ASP A 63 24.46 -26.45 -25.84
C ASP A 63 25.61 -27.48 -25.72
N SER A 64 25.39 -28.56 -24.96
CA SER A 64 26.38 -29.63 -24.77
C SER A 64 26.72 -30.36 -26.04
N GLN A 65 25.92 -30.24 -27.11
CA GLN A 65 26.16 -30.79 -28.43
C GLN A 65 26.75 -29.74 -29.41
N GLY A 66 26.92 -28.50 -28.94
CA GLY A 66 27.40 -27.35 -29.70
C GLY A 66 26.39 -26.82 -30.71
N ASN A 67 25.12 -27.07 -30.55
CA ASN A 67 24.05 -26.45 -31.32
C ASN A 67 23.62 -25.16 -30.63
N ILE A 68 23.07 -24.21 -31.41
CA ILE A 68 22.45 -23.01 -30.80
C ILE A 68 21.24 -23.43 -30.00
N ALA A 69 21.28 -23.12 -28.71
CA ALA A 69 20.14 -23.28 -27.79
C ALA A 69 19.02 -22.33 -28.18
N SER A 70 17.76 -22.71 -27.95
CA SER A 70 16.61 -21.85 -28.15
C SER A 70 15.48 -22.17 -27.19
N ASN A 71 14.73 -21.14 -26.85
CA ASN A 71 13.58 -21.20 -25.95
C ASN A 71 13.90 -21.94 -24.63
N CYS A 72 15.00 -21.60 -23.99
CA CYS A 72 15.46 -22.26 -22.78
C CYS A 72 16.26 -21.34 -21.86
N TRP A 73 16.28 -21.72 -20.58
CA TRP A 73 17.11 -21.12 -19.55
C TRP A 73 18.55 -21.63 -19.63
N VAL A 74 19.50 -20.76 -19.37
CA VAL A 74 20.93 -21.07 -19.26
C VAL A 74 21.43 -20.58 -17.92
N ASP A 75 22.09 -21.47 -17.19
CA ASP A 75 22.68 -21.23 -15.85
C ASP A 75 21.68 -20.65 -14.83
N ASP A 76 20.40 -20.88 -15.05
CA ASP A 76 19.30 -20.32 -14.23
C ASP A 76 19.25 -18.78 -14.16
N GLU A 77 20.03 -18.10 -14.96
CA GLU A 77 20.17 -16.63 -14.95
C GLU A 77 19.83 -15.96 -16.29
N TYR A 78 19.96 -16.69 -17.39
CA TYR A 78 19.78 -16.15 -18.75
C TYR A 78 18.69 -16.92 -19.50
N PHE A 79 18.04 -16.26 -20.42
CA PHE A 79 17.07 -16.90 -21.30
C PHE A 79 17.48 -16.72 -22.77
N VAL A 80 17.46 -17.80 -23.52
CA VAL A 80 17.62 -17.80 -24.97
C VAL A 80 16.25 -17.90 -25.61
N GLU A 81 15.89 -16.91 -26.42
CA GLU A 81 14.61 -16.86 -27.12
C GLU A 81 14.50 -17.92 -28.19
N SER A 82 13.31 -18.11 -28.79
CA SER A 82 13.09 -19.04 -29.91
C SER A 82 13.97 -18.74 -31.15
N THR A 83 14.45 -17.52 -31.27
CA THR A 83 15.41 -17.09 -32.32
C THR A 83 16.84 -17.54 -32.06
N GLY A 84 17.13 -18.17 -30.93
CA GLY A 84 18.49 -18.51 -30.48
C GLY A 84 19.27 -17.33 -29.91
N ILE A 85 18.66 -16.18 -29.71
CA ILE A 85 19.29 -14.96 -29.22
C ILE A 85 19.03 -14.82 -27.74
N MET A 86 20.03 -14.38 -26.96
CA MET A 86 19.91 -14.07 -25.54
C MET A 86 18.94 -12.89 -25.33
N ALA A 87 17.97 -13.07 -24.44
CA ALA A 87 17.09 -11.97 -24.02
C ALA A 87 17.90 -10.88 -23.31
N THR A 88 17.77 -9.63 -23.75
CA THR A 88 18.46 -8.48 -23.16
C THR A 88 17.52 -7.27 -23.15
N ASP A 89 17.54 -6.49 -22.07
CA ASP A 89 16.80 -5.24 -21.89
C ASP A 89 15.31 -5.38 -22.27
N LYS A 90 14.67 -6.44 -21.78
CA LYS A 90 13.27 -6.73 -22.11
C LYS A 90 12.53 -7.52 -21.05
N TRP A 91 11.23 -7.36 -21.10
CA TRP A 91 10.26 -8.18 -20.39
C TRP A 91 9.88 -9.42 -21.20
N LEU A 92 9.84 -10.57 -20.54
CA LEU A 92 9.29 -11.80 -21.12
C LEU A 92 8.30 -12.44 -20.16
N LYS A 93 7.17 -12.88 -20.69
CA LYS A 93 6.20 -13.70 -19.94
C LYS A 93 6.50 -15.16 -20.23
N LEU A 94 7.02 -15.87 -19.23
CA LEU A 94 7.50 -17.24 -19.36
C LEU A 94 6.83 -18.15 -18.31
N PRO A 95 6.82 -19.47 -18.50
CA PRO A 95 6.42 -20.40 -17.45
C PRO A 95 7.21 -20.14 -16.16
N LYS A 96 6.52 -20.20 -15.02
CA LYS A 96 7.14 -20.03 -13.70
C LYS A 96 8.21 -21.09 -13.50
N ARG A 97 9.39 -20.70 -13.03
CA ARG A 97 10.55 -21.59 -12.97
C ARG A 97 10.43 -22.67 -11.90
N ASN A 98 10.06 -22.37 -10.72
CA ASN A 98 9.90 -23.30 -9.61
C ASN A 98 8.47 -23.19 -9.07
N PRO A 99 7.45 -23.67 -9.80
CA PRO A 99 6.09 -23.59 -9.32
C PRO A 99 5.94 -24.34 -8.00
N ALA A 100 5.15 -23.80 -7.08
CA ALA A 100 4.79 -24.49 -5.85
C ALA A 100 4.04 -25.79 -6.18
N TRP A 101 4.02 -26.75 -5.26
CA TRP A 101 3.38 -28.06 -5.47
C TRP A 101 1.89 -27.99 -5.83
N ASN A 102 1.22 -26.89 -5.45
CA ASN A 102 -0.19 -26.60 -5.75
C ASN A 102 -0.38 -25.73 -7.01
N GLU A 103 0.70 -25.25 -7.63
CA GLU A 103 0.64 -24.49 -8.88
C GLU A 103 0.77 -25.41 -10.09
N THR A 104 0.04 -25.12 -11.15
CA THR A 104 0.17 -25.86 -12.41
C THR A 104 1.41 -25.40 -13.16
N SER A 105 2.08 -26.32 -13.85
CA SER A 105 3.22 -25.98 -14.73
C SER A 105 2.87 -25.04 -15.89
N ALA A 106 1.60 -24.66 -16.03
CA ALA A 106 1.12 -23.70 -17.04
C ALA A 106 1.10 -22.24 -16.52
N THR A 107 1.37 -22.01 -15.22
CA THR A 107 1.41 -20.65 -14.67
C THR A 107 2.56 -19.88 -15.32
N THR A 108 2.23 -18.74 -15.94
CA THR A 108 3.21 -17.85 -16.55
C THR A 108 3.35 -16.58 -15.75
N VAL A 109 4.59 -16.11 -15.56
CA VAL A 109 4.93 -14.90 -14.83
C VAL A 109 5.84 -14.00 -15.66
N TRP A 110 5.95 -12.74 -15.29
CA TRP A 110 6.83 -11.81 -15.96
C TRP A 110 8.24 -11.86 -15.35
N TYR A 111 9.23 -11.90 -16.26
CA TYR A 111 10.65 -11.77 -15.97
C TYR A 111 11.21 -10.55 -16.69
N TYR A 112 12.21 -9.91 -16.12
CA TYR A 112 12.98 -8.88 -16.83
C TYR A 112 14.43 -9.28 -16.97
N PHE A 113 14.95 -9.16 -18.16
CA PHE A 113 16.36 -9.41 -18.48
C PHE A 113 17.08 -8.08 -18.67
N SER A 114 18.14 -7.86 -17.91
CA SER A 114 18.94 -6.64 -17.94
C SER A 114 19.65 -6.48 -19.30
N THR A 115 20.30 -5.35 -19.51
CA THR A 115 21.15 -5.10 -20.69
C THR A 115 22.30 -6.10 -20.83
N SER A 116 22.75 -6.73 -19.74
CA SER A 116 23.73 -7.81 -19.76
C SER A 116 23.14 -9.18 -20.07
N GLY A 117 21.82 -9.29 -20.20
CA GLY A 117 21.07 -10.53 -20.38
C GLY A 117 20.79 -11.29 -19.09
N LYS A 118 21.29 -10.82 -17.95
CA LYS A 118 21.03 -11.47 -16.68
C LYS A 118 19.61 -11.16 -16.22
N MET A 119 18.88 -12.19 -15.77
CA MET A 119 17.57 -12.06 -15.14
C MET A 119 17.67 -11.19 -13.87
N VAL A 120 16.71 -10.29 -13.70
CA VAL A 120 16.56 -9.53 -12.45
C VAL A 120 15.82 -10.38 -11.43
N SER A 121 16.30 -10.45 -10.20
CA SER A 121 15.73 -11.19 -9.08
C SER A 121 16.02 -10.50 -7.75
N ASP A 122 15.44 -11.02 -6.66
CA ASP A 122 15.76 -10.66 -5.29
C ASP A 122 15.52 -9.19 -4.95
N GLY A 123 14.28 -8.76 -5.00
CA GLY A 123 13.85 -7.46 -4.49
C GLY A 123 13.55 -6.41 -5.52
N TRP A 124 13.77 -5.14 -5.18
CA TRP A 124 13.37 -3.99 -5.97
C TRP A 124 14.32 -3.68 -7.12
N SER A 125 13.75 -3.45 -8.29
CA SER A 125 14.48 -2.97 -9.47
C SER A 125 13.78 -1.82 -10.16
N LYS A 126 14.55 -0.81 -10.60
CA LYS A 126 14.02 0.32 -11.36
C LYS A 126 14.17 0.07 -12.85
N ILE A 127 13.05 -0.07 -13.55
CA ILE A 127 13.00 -0.39 -14.98
C ILE A 127 12.11 0.65 -15.66
N GLY A 128 12.61 1.31 -16.69
CA GLY A 128 11.85 2.35 -17.39
C GLY A 128 11.34 3.49 -16.51
N GLY A 129 12.04 3.81 -15.40
CA GLY A 129 11.66 4.84 -14.46
C GLY A 129 10.69 4.41 -13.36
N LYS A 130 10.12 3.21 -13.43
CA LYS A 130 9.20 2.61 -12.44
C LYS A 130 9.91 1.55 -11.61
N TYR A 131 9.44 1.31 -10.39
CA TYR A 131 9.97 0.26 -9.52
C TYR A 131 9.09 -0.99 -9.58
N TYR A 132 9.74 -2.15 -9.62
CA TYR A 132 9.14 -3.48 -9.65
C TYR A 132 9.82 -4.37 -8.62
N TYR A 133 9.08 -5.31 -8.04
CA TYR A 133 9.61 -6.28 -7.09
C TYR A 133 9.67 -7.67 -7.71
N PHE A 134 10.78 -8.37 -7.49
CA PHE A 134 11.04 -9.71 -8.01
C PHE A 134 11.37 -10.65 -6.86
N ASP A 135 10.83 -11.86 -6.93
CA ASP A 135 11.23 -12.92 -5.99
C ASP A 135 12.62 -13.48 -6.31
N GLY A 136 13.09 -14.43 -5.49
CA GLY A 136 14.38 -15.07 -5.67
C GLY A 136 14.51 -15.89 -6.96
N ASP A 137 13.40 -16.30 -7.56
CA ASP A 137 13.35 -17.00 -8.84
C ASP A 137 13.21 -16.04 -10.03
N GLY A 138 13.16 -14.73 -9.78
CA GLY A 138 13.06 -13.66 -10.77
C GLY A 138 11.65 -13.39 -11.28
N ALA A 139 10.63 -13.97 -10.68
CA ALA A 139 9.24 -13.67 -11.05
C ALA A 139 8.83 -12.31 -10.48
N MET A 140 8.30 -11.44 -11.35
CA MET A 140 7.73 -10.16 -10.94
C MET A 140 6.51 -10.40 -10.04
N GLN A 141 6.48 -9.74 -8.89
CA GLN A 141 5.43 -9.86 -7.90
C GLN A 141 4.38 -8.76 -8.06
N THR A 142 3.13 -9.08 -7.71
CA THR A 142 2.00 -8.17 -7.62
C THR A 142 1.30 -8.34 -6.27
N GLY A 143 0.64 -7.30 -5.77
CA GLY A 143 0.03 -7.31 -4.44
C GLY A 143 1.01 -6.84 -3.36
N TRP A 144 0.79 -7.31 -2.15
CA TRP A 144 1.65 -7.03 -1.00
C TRP A 144 3.01 -7.72 -1.16
N VAL A 145 4.10 -7.00 -0.88
CA VAL A 145 5.48 -7.48 -1.01
C VAL A 145 6.36 -6.93 0.12
N ASP A 146 7.48 -7.61 0.38
CA ASP A 146 8.48 -7.21 1.37
C ASP A 146 7.87 -7.08 2.78
N ASP A 147 7.32 -8.20 3.27
CA ASP A 147 6.60 -8.30 4.55
C ASP A 147 5.51 -7.21 4.67
N ASP A 148 4.65 -7.10 3.66
CA ASP A 148 3.52 -6.17 3.58
C ASP A 148 3.88 -4.68 3.78
N THR A 149 5.17 -4.39 3.64
CA THR A 149 5.68 -3.02 3.73
C THR A 149 5.37 -2.19 2.49
N TYR A 150 5.24 -2.85 1.33
CA TYR A 150 4.98 -2.23 0.04
C TYR A 150 3.86 -2.95 -0.70
N TYR A 151 3.32 -2.28 -1.70
CA TYR A 151 2.34 -2.86 -2.60
C TYR A 151 2.73 -2.60 -4.05
N THR A 152 2.55 -3.59 -4.92
CA THR A 152 2.67 -3.44 -6.37
C THR A 152 1.32 -3.68 -7.03
N ASN A 153 0.95 -2.83 -7.98
CA ASN A 153 -0.33 -2.96 -8.67
C ASN A 153 -0.34 -4.16 -9.66
N ALA A 154 -1.43 -4.36 -10.36
CA ALA A 154 -1.58 -5.47 -11.33
C ALA A 154 -0.54 -5.46 -12.48
N ASP A 155 0.06 -4.31 -12.76
CA ASP A 155 1.17 -4.18 -13.71
C ASP A 155 2.54 -4.40 -13.06
N GLY A 156 2.60 -4.76 -11.77
CA GLY A 156 3.82 -4.93 -10.98
C GLY A 156 4.49 -3.63 -10.54
N VAL A 157 3.89 -2.47 -10.81
CA VAL A 157 4.46 -1.17 -10.47
C VAL A 157 4.23 -0.84 -9.00
N MET A 158 5.28 -0.38 -8.32
CA MET A 158 5.24 0.07 -6.93
C MET A 158 4.16 1.14 -6.72
N GLN A 159 3.30 0.94 -5.74
CA GLN A 159 2.26 1.86 -5.32
C GLN A 159 2.84 3.04 -4.54
N ILE A 160 2.33 4.24 -4.81
CA ILE A 160 2.55 5.46 -4.03
C ILE A 160 1.22 6.19 -3.84
N GLY A 161 1.10 6.99 -2.78
CA GLY A 161 -0.15 7.68 -2.45
C GLY A 161 -1.21 6.74 -1.88
N TRP A 162 -2.47 7.12 -2.03
CA TRP A 162 -3.61 6.38 -1.49
C TRP A 162 -3.97 5.17 -2.34
N ALA A 163 -4.31 4.06 -1.67
CA ALA A 163 -4.87 2.88 -2.31
C ALA A 163 -5.88 2.19 -1.38
N TYR A 164 -7.01 1.76 -1.95
CA TYR A 164 -8.00 0.92 -1.28
C TYR A 164 -7.72 -0.52 -1.65
N LEU A 165 -7.30 -1.33 -0.69
CA LEU A 165 -6.72 -2.65 -0.92
C LEU A 165 -7.30 -3.66 0.05
N GLU A 166 -7.37 -4.90 -0.40
CA GLU A 166 -7.54 -6.05 0.47
C GLU A 166 -6.39 -6.09 1.49
N ASP A 167 -6.70 -6.36 2.73
CA ASP A 167 -5.74 -6.41 3.82
C ASP A 167 -4.70 -7.51 3.60
N PRO A 168 -3.48 -7.35 4.12
CA PRO A 168 -2.53 -8.44 4.15
C PRO A 168 -3.10 -9.68 4.85
N ASP A 169 -2.73 -10.88 4.39
CA ASP A 169 -3.30 -12.14 4.90
C ASP A 169 -3.14 -12.33 6.41
N ASP A 170 -2.06 -11.82 7.00
CA ASP A 170 -1.77 -11.93 8.44
C ASP A 170 -2.48 -10.88 9.31
N THR A 171 -3.13 -9.89 8.68
CA THR A 171 -3.92 -8.85 9.35
C THR A 171 -5.42 -8.99 9.13
N LYS A 172 -5.85 -9.95 8.30
CA LYS A 172 -7.26 -10.26 8.12
C LYS A 172 -7.84 -10.76 9.43
N LYS A 173 -9.03 -10.27 9.78
CA LYS A 173 -9.77 -10.78 10.94
C LYS A 173 -10.25 -12.20 10.65
N ASP A 174 -10.20 -13.06 11.68
CA ASP A 174 -10.85 -14.36 11.59
C ASP A 174 -12.37 -14.19 11.39
N ASP A 175 -12.97 -15.02 10.54
CA ASP A 175 -14.42 -14.98 10.20
C ASP A 175 -15.37 -14.95 11.42
N ASP A 176 -14.89 -15.36 12.60
CA ASP A 176 -15.66 -15.38 13.84
C ASP A 176 -15.79 -14.00 14.52
N GLU A 177 -15.01 -12.99 14.11
CA GLU A 177 -15.04 -11.63 14.65
C GLU A 177 -15.88 -10.65 13.82
N VAL A 178 -16.37 -11.06 12.65
CA VAL A 178 -17.20 -10.23 11.77
C VAL A 178 -18.57 -10.01 12.38
N LYS A 179 -18.91 -8.75 12.66
CA LYS A 179 -20.25 -8.38 13.12
C LYS A 179 -21.21 -8.26 11.92
N PRO A 180 -22.48 -8.72 12.05
CA PRO A 180 -23.47 -8.53 11.00
C PRO A 180 -23.68 -7.04 10.69
N GLY A 181 -23.36 -6.64 9.45
CA GLY A 181 -23.51 -5.26 8.97
C GLY A 181 -22.19 -4.50 8.75
N ASP A 182 -21.04 -5.11 9.04
CA ASP A 182 -19.75 -4.58 8.64
C ASP A 182 -19.53 -4.99 7.18
N ASP A 183 -19.70 -4.04 6.28
CA ASP A 183 -19.44 -4.22 4.85
C ASP A 183 -17.92 -4.11 4.62
N ASP A 184 -17.32 -5.18 4.05
CA ASP A 184 -15.95 -5.18 3.51
C ASP A 184 -14.83 -4.98 4.54
N GLU A 185 -14.89 -5.70 5.67
CA GLU A 185 -13.87 -5.63 6.74
C GLU A 185 -12.45 -6.01 6.30
N ASP A 186 -12.31 -6.69 5.16
CA ASP A 186 -11.02 -7.14 4.61
C ASP A 186 -10.36 -6.10 3.69
N HIS A 187 -10.96 -4.93 3.47
CA HIS A 187 -10.41 -3.89 2.61
C HIS A 187 -10.33 -2.57 3.34
N HIS A 188 -9.15 -1.97 3.32
CA HIS A 188 -8.93 -0.66 3.92
C HIS A 188 -8.18 0.29 2.98
N TRP A 189 -8.27 1.59 3.29
CA TRP A 189 -7.42 2.59 2.67
C TRP A 189 -6.05 2.61 3.35
N TYR A 190 -5.01 2.49 2.53
CA TYR A 190 -3.61 2.62 2.93
C TYR A 190 -2.98 3.82 2.26
N TYR A 191 -1.99 4.41 2.91
CA TYR A 191 -1.19 5.49 2.33
C TYR A 191 0.26 5.04 2.16
N PHE A 192 0.74 5.10 0.91
CA PHE A 192 2.12 4.78 0.55
C PHE A 192 2.90 6.08 0.34
N GLN A 193 3.99 6.25 1.06
CA GLN A 193 4.86 7.40 0.98
C GLN A 193 5.53 7.48 -0.41
N SER A 194 6.20 8.59 -0.73
CA SER A 194 6.94 8.74 -2.00
C SER A 194 8.05 7.70 -2.21
N SER A 195 8.51 7.07 -1.12
CA SER A 195 9.44 5.93 -1.15
C SER A 195 8.77 4.60 -1.55
N GLY A 196 7.45 4.57 -1.68
CA GLY A 196 6.63 3.36 -1.84
C GLY A 196 6.31 2.64 -0.54
N LYS A 197 6.89 3.06 0.59
CA LYS A 197 6.67 2.41 1.87
C LYS A 197 5.29 2.73 2.43
N LYS A 198 4.51 1.70 2.84
CA LYS A 198 3.25 1.86 3.58
C LYS A 198 3.48 2.71 4.83
N TYR A 199 2.63 3.69 5.06
CA TYR A 199 2.65 4.42 6.31
C TYR A 199 2.06 3.57 7.42
N VAL A 200 2.88 3.26 8.41
CA VAL A 200 2.48 2.60 9.66
C VAL A 200 2.92 3.50 10.80
N PRO A 201 2.00 3.93 11.67
CA PRO A 201 2.34 4.83 12.76
C PRO A 201 3.13 4.14 13.87
N SER A 202 4.05 4.89 14.49
CA SER A 202 4.59 4.49 15.79
C SER A 202 3.64 4.96 16.88
N LEU A 203 2.85 4.04 17.44
CA LEU A 203 1.74 4.36 18.34
C LEU A 203 2.16 4.75 19.75
N GLY A 204 3.31 4.24 20.24
CA GLY A 204 3.80 4.56 21.59
C GLY A 204 2.86 4.14 22.73
N GLY A 205 2.01 3.14 22.50
CA GLY A 205 0.99 2.65 23.45
C GLY A 205 -0.43 3.19 23.20
N ALA A 206 -0.63 4.09 22.24
CA ALA A 206 -1.97 4.49 21.77
C ALA A 206 -2.53 3.45 20.79
N LYS A 207 -3.85 3.37 20.64
CA LYS A 207 -4.52 2.52 19.64
C LYS A 207 -4.37 3.07 18.23
N TYR A 208 -4.38 4.38 18.06
CA TYR A 208 -4.45 5.07 16.78
C TYR A 208 -3.56 6.31 16.77
N LYS A 209 -3.17 6.77 15.60
CA LYS A 209 -2.39 8.00 15.45
C LYS A 209 -2.81 8.83 14.25
N GLN A 210 -2.92 10.14 14.48
CA GLN A 210 -3.12 11.09 13.38
C GLN A 210 -1.83 11.32 12.59
N TYR A 211 -1.99 11.42 11.28
CA TYR A 211 -0.93 11.81 10.36
C TYR A 211 -1.42 12.85 9.37
N LYS A 212 -0.60 13.86 9.10
CA LYS A 212 -0.97 14.96 8.20
C LYS A 212 -0.49 14.68 6.79
N ILE A 213 -1.42 14.55 5.85
CA ILE A 213 -1.17 14.34 4.43
C ILE A 213 -1.80 15.51 3.67
N ASP A 214 -1.03 16.20 2.85
CA ASP A 214 -1.47 17.35 2.04
C ASP A 214 -2.28 18.41 2.81
N GLY A 215 -1.85 18.68 4.04
CA GLY A 215 -2.47 19.69 4.89
C GLY A 215 -3.66 19.23 5.74
N THR A 216 -4.17 18.02 5.54
CA THR A 216 -5.31 17.44 6.25
C THR A 216 -4.87 16.28 7.14
N TYR A 217 -5.51 16.10 8.29
CA TYR A 217 -5.25 14.98 9.18
C TYR A 217 -6.12 13.77 8.84
N TYR A 218 -5.49 12.60 8.88
CA TYR A 218 -6.05 11.28 8.76
C TYR A 218 -5.64 10.45 9.97
N CYS A 219 -6.35 9.37 10.26
CA CYS A 219 -6.06 8.48 11.37
C CYS A 219 -5.71 7.09 10.86
N PHE A 220 -4.73 6.45 11.49
CA PHE A 220 -4.29 5.13 11.14
C PHE A 220 -4.12 4.28 12.40
N ASP A 221 -4.43 3.01 12.29
CA ASP A 221 -4.16 1.99 13.29
C ASP A 221 -2.73 1.45 13.22
N GLU A 222 -2.47 0.41 14.00
CA GLU A 222 -1.15 -0.25 14.08
C GLU A 222 -0.72 -0.94 12.79
N ASN A 223 -1.66 -1.32 11.92
CA ASN A 223 -1.41 -1.97 10.63
C ASN A 223 -1.26 -0.96 9.48
N GLY A 224 -1.53 0.32 9.78
CA GLY A 224 -1.54 1.40 8.78
C GLY A 224 -2.85 1.51 8.02
N ALA A 225 -3.92 0.86 8.49
CA ALA A 225 -5.25 1.01 7.92
C ALA A 225 -5.88 2.34 8.35
N MET A 226 -6.42 3.09 7.37
CA MET A 226 -7.06 4.38 7.62
C MET A 226 -8.41 4.20 8.30
N GLN A 227 -8.64 4.96 9.36
CA GLN A 227 -9.84 4.92 10.17
C GLN A 227 -10.86 5.98 9.76
N THR A 228 -12.15 5.66 9.91
CA THR A 228 -13.30 6.56 9.66
C THR A 228 -14.27 6.53 10.84
N GLY A 229 -15.22 7.45 10.88
CA GLY A 229 -16.18 7.55 11.98
C GLY A 229 -15.55 8.04 13.29
N TRP A 230 -16.09 7.62 14.41
CA TRP A 230 -15.56 7.94 15.72
C TRP A 230 -14.33 7.07 16.05
N VAL A 231 -13.28 7.72 16.50
CA VAL A 231 -12.02 7.07 16.90
C VAL A 231 -11.62 7.57 18.28
N ASP A 232 -11.45 6.64 19.22
CA ASP A 232 -10.85 6.90 20.52
C ASP A 232 -9.33 6.90 20.42
N MET A 233 -8.70 8.04 20.61
CA MET A 233 -7.25 8.20 20.49
C MET A 233 -6.45 7.63 21.68
N GLY A 234 -7.11 7.23 22.77
CA GLY A 234 -6.48 6.59 23.93
C GLY A 234 -5.48 7.46 24.73
N ASN A 235 -5.47 8.78 24.50
CA ASN A 235 -4.42 9.65 25.06
C ASN A 235 -4.78 10.34 26.38
N SER A 236 -6.05 10.34 26.77
CA SER A 236 -6.57 11.01 27.96
C SER A 236 -7.81 10.30 28.48
N SER A 237 -8.52 10.89 29.43
CA SER A 237 -9.81 10.40 29.89
C SER A 237 -10.95 11.27 29.35
N GLY A 238 -12.11 10.68 29.14
CA GLY A 238 -13.33 11.37 28.75
C GLY A 238 -13.43 11.72 27.27
N PHE A 239 -14.52 12.41 26.93
CA PHE A 239 -14.91 12.66 25.54
C PHE A 239 -13.87 13.47 24.73
N ALA A 240 -13.00 14.23 25.37
CA ALA A 240 -11.90 14.95 24.71
C ALA A 240 -10.94 14.05 23.91
N ASN A 241 -10.98 12.75 24.19
CA ASN A 241 -10.14 11.77 23.55
C ASN A 241 -10.61 11.36 22.14
N TYR A 242 -11.92 11.48 21.90
CA TYR A 242 -12.50 11.10 20.62
C TYR A 242 -12.16 12.10 19.52
N ARG A 243 -12.09 11.56 18.31
CA ARG A 243 -12.04 12.30 17.03
C ARG A 243 -13.09 11.72 16.10
N TYR A 244 -13.54 12.50 15.16
CA TYR A 244 -14.41 12.00 14.10
C TYR A 244 -13.72 12.16 12.75
N TYR A 245 -13.71 11.09 11.97
CA TYR A 245 -13.18 11.09 10.60
C TYR A 245 -14.32 10.85 9.62
N GLN A 246 -14.37 11.67 8.59
CA GLN A 246 -15.38 11.54 7.54
C GLN A 246 -15.18 10.23 6.75
N SER A 247 -16.15 9.84 5.93
CA SER A 247 -16.04 8.62 5.10
C SER A 247 -14.85 8.62 4.13
N ASN A 248 -14.31 9.80 3.81
CA ASN A 248 -13.06 9.95 3.02
C ASN A 248 -11.79 9.95 3.90
N GLY A 249 -11.89 9.63 5.17
CA GLY A 249 -10.80 9.59 6.15
C GLY A 249 -10.32 10.95 6.68
N GLN A 250 -10.83 12.06 6.16
CA GLN A 250 -10.42 13.38 6.63
C GLN A 250 -10.97 13.67 8.02
N VAL A 251 -10.14 14.26 8.88
CA VAL A 251 -10.59 14.66 10.19
C VAL A 251 -11.73 15.67 10.10
N GLN A 252 -12.76 15.46 10.90
CA GLN A 252 -13.86 16.41 11.01
C GLN A 252 -13.41 17.68 11.73
N THR A 253 -13.77 18.81 11.19
CA THR A 253 -13.57 20.14 11.77
C THR A 253 -14.88 20.92 11.76
N GLY A 254 -15.04 21.87 12.71
CA GLY A 254 -16.27 22.64 12.81
C GLY A 254 -17.44 21.83 13.36
N TRP A 255 -18.66 22.21 12.99
CA TRP A 255 -19.88 21.59 13.49
C TRP A 255 -20.21 20.28 12.79
N LEU A 256 -20.62 19.28 13.57
CA LEU A 256 -21.13 17.99 13.11
C LEU A 256 -22.35 17.58 13.94
N SER A 257 -23.37 17.05 13.30
CA SER A 257 -24.51 16.39 13.92
C SER A 257 -24.50 14.92 13.57
N THR A 258 -24.28 14.08 14.57
CA THR A 258 -24.16 12.62 14.39
C THR A 258 -24.51 11.90 15.68
N THR A 259 -24.70 10.58 15.62
CA THR A 259 -24.80 9.74 16.81
C THR A 259 -23.47 9.76 17.56
N PRO A 260 -23.47 9.64 18.92
CA PRO A 260 -22.24 9.50 19.68
C PRO A 260 -21.51 8.18 19.37
N PRO A 261 -20.26 8.02 19.81
CA PRO A 261 -19.57 6.72 19.76
C PRO A 261 -20.41 5.64 20.49
N GLU A 262 -20.37 4.42 19.99
CA GLU A 262 -21.11 3.29 20.58
C GLU A 262 -20.50 2.84 21.92
N ASP A 263 -19.18 2.87 22.03
CA ASP A 263 -18.45 2.52 23.23
C ASP A 263 -18.16 3.75 24.10
N ASP A 264 -18.55 3.66 25.36
CA ASP A 264 -18.20 4.64 26.37
C ASP A 264 -17.20 4.03 27.38
N ASP A 265 -15.96 3.92 26.98
CA ASP A 265 -14.85 3.45 27.82
C ASP A 265 -14.66 4.35 29.09
N TYR A 266 -15.26 5.53 29.06
CA TYR A 266 -15.16 6.53 30.16
C TYR A 266 -16.41 6.67 31.02
N ASN A 267 -17.42 5.83 30.81
CA ASN A 267 -18.71 5.83 31.52
C ASN A 267 -19.44 7.19 31.46
N LEU A 268 -19.44 7.82 30.29
CA LEU A 268 -20.08 9.13 30.11
C LEU A 268 -21.59 9.05 29.88
N ASP A 269 -22.14 7.85 29.65
CA ASP A 269 -23.56 7.65 29.31
C ASP A 269 -23.98 8.55 28.15
N LEU A 270 -23.32 8.36 26.97
CA LEU A 270 -23.46 9.23 25.80
C LEU A 270 -24.85 9.16 25.15
N GLY A 271 -25.58 8.05 25.36
CA GLY A 271 -26.86 7.80 24.72
C GLY A 271 -26.71 7.45 23.21
N SER A 272 -27.85 7.24 22.54
CA SER A 272 -27.90 6.82 21.15
C SER A 272 -28.48 7.88 20.20
N ASP A 273 -28.99 8.98 20.73
CA ASP A 273 -29.60 10.04 19.93
C ASP A 273 -28.56 10.88 19.18
N VAL A 274 -28.92 11.36 17.98
CA VAL A 274 -28.10 12.31 17.24
C VAL A 274 -27.87 13.59 18.06
N GLN A 275 -26.61 13.96 18.19
CA GLN A 275 -26.15 15.12 18.96
C GLN A 275 -25.30 16.05 18.08
N TRP A 276 -25.16 17.31 18.54
CA TRP A 276 -24.24 18.25 17.93
C TRP A 276 -22.88 18.25 18.64
N TYR A 277 -21.83 18.36 17.84
CA TYR A 277 -20.45 18.46 18.29
C TYR A 277 -19.73 19.59 17.53
N TYR A 278 -18.70 20.15 18.11
CA TYR A 278 -17.82 21.10 17.44
C TYR A 278 -16.37 20.69 17.58
N PHE A 279 -15.69 20.58 16.46
CA PHE A 279 -14.31 20.16 16.40
C PHE A 279 -13.39 21.33 16.02
N SER A 280 -12.23 21.42 16.67
CA SER A 280 -11.16 22.37 16.35
C SER A 280 -10.47 22.00 15.01
N SER A 281 -9.54 22.82 14.57
CA SER A 281 -8.80 22.60 13.30
C SER A 281 -7.93 21.33 13.28
N ASN A 282 -7.60 20.76 14.44
CA ASN A 282 -6.89 19.48 14.59
C ASN A 282 -7.82 18.31 14.93
N GLY A 283 -9.13 18.51 14.85
CA GLY A 283 -10.14 17.47 15.09
C GLY A 283 -10.48 17.23 16.57
N GLU A 284 -9.96 18.02 17.50
CA GLU A 284 -10.31 17.89 18.90
C GLU A 284 -11.74 18.41 19.17
N PRO A 285 -12.62 17.62 19.81
CA PRO A 285 -13.95 18.10 20.17
C PRO A 285 -13.87 19.19 21.24
N LYS A 286 -14.77 20.14 21.20
CA LYS A 286 -14.97 21.07 22.32
C LYS A 286 -15.72 20.36 23.42
N VAL A 287 -15.08 20.24 24.57
CA VAL A 287 -15.62 19.58 25.76
C VAL A 287 -15.60 20.57 26.90
N GLY A 288 -16.61 20.57 27.72
CA GLY A 288 -16.75 21.37 28.93
C GLY A 288 -16.71 20.52 30.21
N PRO A 289 -16.91 21.13 31.36
CA PRO A 289 -17.10 20.42 32.62
C PRO A 289 -18.51 19.84 32.70
N LYS A 290 -18.81 19.08 33.76
CA LYS A 290 -20.18 18.81 34.14
C LYS A 290 -20.95 20.12 34.31
N ILE A 291 -22.20 20.13 33.88
CA ILE A 291 -23.02 21.37 33.92
C ILE A 291 -23.12 21.98 35.34
N SER A 292 -23.14 21.15 36.37
CA SER A 292 -23.12 21.60 37.75
C SER A 292 -21.87 22.40 38.15
N ASP A 293 -20.76 22.17 37.48
CA ASP A 293 -19.44 22.70 37.77
C ASP A 293 -19.05 23.83 36.81
N ALA A 294 -19.93 24.17 35.86
CA ALA A 294 -19.67 25.13 34.82
C ALA A 294 -19.69 26.57 35.34
N SER A 295 -18.73 27.37 34.87
CA SER A 295 -18.62 28.80 35.17
C SER A 295 -18.49 29.58 33.84
N THR A 296 -18.47 30.90 33.93
CA THR A 296 -18.24 31.77 32.74
C THR A 296 -16.87 31.58 32.12
N SER A 297 -15.90 30.99 32.84
CA SER A 297 -14.57 30.63 32.27
C SER A 297 -14.64 29.52 31.22
N ASN A 298 -15.73 28.71 31.26
CA ASN A 298 -15.94 27.61 30.33
C ASN A 298 -16.68 28.02 29.03
N LEU A 299 -17.05 29.32 28.93
CA LEU A 299 -17.69 29.84 27.73
C LEU A 299 -16.74 29.87 26.54
N VAL A 300 -17.18 29.34 25.41
CA VAL A 300 -16.42 29.24 24.18
C VAL A 300 -17.04 30.12 23.11
N ARG A 301 -16.27 30.98 22.46
CA ARG A 301 -16.73 31.82 21.35
C ARG A 301 -16.37 31.18 20.00
N ILE A 302 -17.38 30.91 19.19
CA ILE A 302 -17.25 30.34 17.84
C ILE A 302 -18.02 31.24 16.88
N ASN A 303 -17.35 31.79 15.87
CA ASN A 303 -17.95 32.68 14.87
C ASN A 303 -18.80 33.82 15.49
N ASN A 304 -18.27 34.47 16.52
CA ASN A 304 -18.91 35.55 17.27
C ASN A 304 -20.18 35.14 18.10
N ILE A 305 -20.44 33.84 18.21
CA ILE A 305 -21.50 33.31 19.06
C ILE A 305 -20.85 32.59 20.23
N THR A 306 -21.40 32.77 21.43
CA THR A 306 -20.90 32.16 22.65
C THR A 306 -21.67 30.87 22.97
N TYR A 307 -20.95 29.83 23.25
CA TYR A 307 -21.46 28.49 23.57
C TYR A 307 -20.94 28.04 24.94
N LEU A 308 -21.66 27.13 25.54
CA LEU A 308 -21.21 26.30 26.64
C LEU A 308 -21.29 24.84 26.16
N PHE A 309 -20.27 24.04 26.44
CA PHE A 309 -20.27 22.61 26.17
C PHE A 309 -20.29 21.83 27.46
N ASN A 310 -20.91 20.65 27.45
CA ASN A 310 -20.89 19.71 28.58
C ASN A 310 -19.68 18.75 28.47
N GLU A 311 -19.56 17.86 29.47
CA GLU A 311 -18.50 16.84 29.54
C GLU A 311 -18.59 15.79 28.42
N LYS A 312 -19.73 15.70 27.74
CA LYS A 312 -19.99 14.80 26.60
C LYS A 312 -19.71 15.47 25.25
N GLY A 313 -19.19 16.70 25.24
CA GLY A 313 -18.88 17.46 24.04
C GLY A 313 -20.10 18.07 23.34
N ASN A 314 -21.28 18.08 23.98
CA ASN A 314 -22.48 18.62 23.38
C ASN A 314 -22.69 20.09 23.80
N PRO A 315 -23.19 20.95 22.89
CA PRO A 315 -23.59 22.31 23.27
C PRO A 315 -24.77 22.28 24.21
N VAL A 316 -24.71 23.14 25.23
CA VAL A 316 -25.74 23.27 26.24
C VAL A 316 -26.84 24.23 25.81
N TYR A 317 -28.07 23.94 26.15
CA TYR A 317 -29.27 24.72 25.80
C TYR A 317 -30.03 25.22 27.01
N GLY A 318 -30.92 26.19 26.77
CA GLY A 318 -31.82 26.75 27.75
C GLY A 318 -31.16 27.69 28.75
N LEU A 319 -31.86 27.99 29.82
CA LEU A 319 -31.40 28.87 30.88
C LEU A 319 -30.40 28.17 31.79
N ARG A 320 -29.25 28.77 32.01
CA ARG A 320 -28.23 28.25 32.95
C ARG A 320 -27.74 29.37 33.87
N ARG A 321 -27.61 29.03 35.13
CA ARG A 321 -26.98 29.89 36.16
C ARG A 321 -25.51 29.47 36.24
N LEU A 322 -24.60 30.38 35.91
CA LEU A 322 -23.17 30.14 35.93
C LEU A 322 -22.48 31.03 36.95
N GLU A 323 -21.46 30.51 37.62
CA GLU A 323 -20.58 31.30 38.45
C GLU A 323 -19.75 32.26 37.54
N VAL A 324 -19.62 33.52 37.96
CA VAL A 324 -18.81 34.50 37.25
C VAL A 324 -17.33 34.32 37.62
N GLY A 325 -16.60 33.65 36.79
CA GLY A 325 -15.21 33.25 37.10
C GLY A 325 -15.15 32.32 38.31
N THR A 326 -14.44 32.73 39.34
CA THR A 326 -14.33 32.05 40.65
C THR A 326 -14.76 32.98 41.80
N SER A 327 -15.68 33.92 41.52
CA SER A 327 -15.99 35.01 42.43
C SER A 327 -17.06 34.69 43.50
N GLY A 328 -17.71 33.51 43.40
CA GLY A 328 -18.89 33.18 44.18
C GLY A 328 -20.16 33.96 43.76
N GLN A 329 -20.07 34.82 42.76
CA GLN A 329 -21.22 35.50 42.15
C GLN A 329 -21.74 34.68 40.97
N TYR A 330 -23.03 34.81 40.67
CA TYR A 330 -23.69 34.06 39.63
C TYR A 330 -24.43 34.99 38.67
N ALA A 331 -24.44 34.62 37.41
CA ALA A 331 -25.23 35.25 36.34
C ALA A 331 -26.04 34.18 35.59
N CYS A 332 -27.18 34.59 35.04
CA CYS A 332 -28.02 33.70 34.24
C CYS A 332 -27.76 33.94 32.77
N TYR A 333 -27.59 32.86 32.02
CA TYR A 333 -27.34 32.83 30.58
C TYR A 333 -28.39 31.99 29.87
N PHE A 334 -28.89 32.47 28.74
CA PHE A 334 -29.78 31.69 27.90
C PHE A 334 -29.07 31.26 26.64
N PHE A 335 -28.90 29.95 26.45
CA PHE A 335 -28.20 29.33 25.34
C PHE A 335 -29.14 28.86 24.22
N GLY A 336 -30.17 29.60 23.90
CA GLY A 336 -31.18 29.25 22.92
C GLY A 336 -32.20 28.24 23.44
N ALA A 337 -33.26 28.11 22.65
CA ALA A 337 -34.26 27.09 22.91
C ALA A 337 -33.82 25.81 22.19
N ASP A 338 -34.18 24.77 22.79
CA ASP A 338 -34.13 23.39 22.46
C ASP A 338 -33.65 22.87 21.10
N LYS A 339 -33.25 21.61 21.15
CA LYS A 339 -32.78 20.66 20.15
C LYS A 339 -33.66 20.51 18.89
N ALA A 340 -34.92 20.92 18.92
CA ALA A 340 -35.92 20.55 17.91
C ALA A 340 -35.90 21.43 16.65
N THR A 341 -35.17 22.51 16.63
CA THR A 341 -35.02 23.36 15.45
C THR A 341 -33.63 23.20 14.90
N SER A 342 -33.49 22.33 13.99
CA SER A 342 -32.41 21.92 13.08
C SER A 342 -31.48 22.99 12.48
N SER A 343 -31.41 24.15 13.00
CA SER A 343 -30.41 25.15 12.70
C SER A 343 -29.43 25.22 13.84
N VAL A 344 -28.13 25.23 13.52
CA VAL A 344 -27.02 25.51 14.39
C VAL A 344 -27.49 26.21 15.65
N VAL A 345 -27.51 25.50 16.76
CA VAL A 345 -28.04 26.08 18.00
C VAL A 345 -27.11 27.18 18.41
N LYS A 346 -27.58 28.35 18.22
CA LYS A 346 -26.92 29.58 18.61
C LYS A 346 -27.15 29.73 20.10
N GLY A 347 -26.29 29.17 20.92
CA GLY A 347 -26.18 29.60 22.30
C GLY A 347 -25.80 31.08 22.29
N ASN A 348 -26.76 31.95 22.33
CA ASN A 348 -26.54 33.36 22.68
C ASN A 348 -26.45 33.45 24.17
N GLY A 349 -25.23 33.51 24.72
CA GLY A 349 -25.03 33.85 26.11
C GLY A 349 -25.48 35.30 26.37
N ASN A 350 -26.76 35.55 26.32
CA ASN A 350 -27.30 36.81 26.79
C ASN A 350 -27.59 36.69 28.26
N VAL A 351 -27.00 37.59 29.04
CA VAL A 351 -27.41 37.82 30.44
C VAL A 351 -28.85 38.29 30.41
N VAL A 352 -29.75 37.53 31.03
CA VAL A 352 -31.14 37.94 31.26
C VAL A 352 -31.20 38.69 32.62
#